data_6fdd0753556d18cb802748944c8b2be6
#
_entry.id   6fdd0753556d18cb802748944c8b2be6
#
_cell.length_a   1.000
_cell.length_b   1.000
_cell.length_c   1.000
_cell.angle_alpha   90.00
_cell.angle_beta   90.00
_cell.angle_gamma   90.00
#
_symmetry.space_group_name_H-M   'P 1'
#
loop_
_entity.id
_entity.type
_entity.pdbx_description
1 polymer ?
#
loop_
_entity_poly.entity_id
_entity_poly.type
_entity_poly.pdbx_seq_one_letter_code
_entity_poly.pdbx_strand_id
1 'polypeptide(L)'
;MSSLDASKSAATIADYDAVAAAFDAGNKDHDVSQNIDALLGAIAAGRAGAALGGAAGAERPVIVDLGCAGGRDLVALTARGCEAWGVEGSPAFCELARRAAPGCTVLEQDFVDMDLPAETFDGAFANASLFHVPSESLPDVLRRIFESLKPGGVFFASNAHGFGEDKEGWTDGRTPATRSWVCWLSEATWRRYCEAAGFTFLHSYYRGSSKAFLATVWRKP
;
A
#
# COMPACT_ATOMS: atom_id res chain seq x y z
N MET A 1 13.68 -11.39 10.41
CA MET A 1 14.17 -10.56 9.28
C MET A 1 15.65 -10.81 9.06
N SER A 2 16.11 -11.08 7.85
CA SER A 2 17.53 -11.19 7.55
C SER A 2 18.18 -9.81 7.51
N SER A 3 19.47 -9.70 7.88
CA SER A 3 20.22 -8.45 7.75
C SER A 3 20.32 -7.96 6.28
N LEU A 4 20.18 -8.89 5.33
CA LEU A 4 20.22 -8.64 3.91
C LEU A 4 18.93 -7.93 3.43
N ASP A 5 17.76 -8.30 3.94
CA ASP A 5 16.49 -7.67 3.56
C ASP A 5 16.37 -6.25 4.11
N ALA A 6 16.85 -6.01 5.33
CA ALA A 6 16.96 -4.66 5.87
C ALA A 6 17.86 -3.76 4.99
N SER A 7 18.94 -4.31 4.41
CA SER A 7 19.81 -3.55 3.52
C SER A 7 19.16 -3.25 2.14
N LYS A 8 18.33 -4.15 1.62
CA LYS A 8 17.56 -3.95 0.38
C LYS A 8 16.53 -2.83 0.56
N SER A 9 15.79 -2.88 1.67
CA SER A 9 14.77 -1.89 2.01
C SER A 9 15.40 -0.52 2.24
N ALA A 10 16.43 -0.42 3.08
CA ALA A 10 17.13 0.83 3.36
C ALA A 10 17.70 1.48 2.08
N ALA A 11 18.26 0.70 1.17
CA ALA A 11 18.78 1.23 -0.10
C ALA A 11 17.65 1.76 -1.00
N THR A 12 16.50 1.09 -1.02
CA THR A 12 15.31 1.53 -1.77
C THR A 12 14.74 2.82 -1.18
N ILE A 13 14.63 2.91 0.14
CA ILE A 13 14.22 4.14 0.83
C ILE A 13 15.16 5.30 0.48
N ALA A 14 16.48 5.08 0.54
CA ALA A 14 17.47 6.10 0.19
C ALA A 14 17.39 6.56 -1.28
N ASP A 15 17.04 5.64 -2.21
CA ASP A 15 16.81 5.99 -3.62
C ASP A 15 15.62 6.94 -3.79
N TYR A 16 14.53 6.68 -3.09
CA TYR A 16 13.36 7.56 -3.11
C TYR A 16 13.60 8.88 -2.38
N ASP A 17 14.30 8.83 -1.24
CA ASP A 17 14.61 10.01 -0.43
C ASP A 17 15.43 11.03 -1.22
N ALA A 18 16.41 10.56 -2.01
CA ALA A 18 17.28 11.40 -2.84
C ALA A 18 16.53 12.24 -3.89
N VAL A 19 15.32 11.83 -4.28
CA VAL A 19 14.54 12.49 -5.35
C VAL A 19 13.13 12.89 -4.93
N ALA A 20 12.81 12.83 -3.64
CA ALA A 20 11.46 12.98 -3.12
C ALA A 20 10.70 14.18 -3.68
N ALA A 21 11.29 15.37 -3.68
CA ALA A 21 10.63 16.58 -4.18
C ALA A 21 10.35 16.54 -5.70
N ALA A 22 11.29 16.03 -6.49
CA ALA A 22 11.11 15.91 -7.94
C ALA A 22 10.09 14.82 -8.31
N PHE A 23 10.13 13.70 -7.58
CA PHE A 23 9.18 12.60 -7.75
C PHE A 23 7.76 13.04 -7.39
N ASP A 24 7.58 13.73 -6.27
CA ASP A 24 6.29 14.25 -5.84
C ASP A 24 5.70 15.22 -6.87
N ALA A 25 6.50 16.19 -7.32
CA ALA A 25 6.10 17.15 -8.34
C ALA A 25 5.66 16.47 -9.66
N GLY A 26 6.33 15.37 -10.05
CA GLY A 26 6.00 14.60 -11.26
C GLY A 26 4.78 13.70 -11.13
N ASN A 27 4.35 13.37 -9.91
CA ASN A 27 3.28 12.41 -9.67
C ASN A 27 2.01 12.99 -9.04
N LYS A 28 2.00 14.26 -8.65
CA LYS A 28 0.87 14.91 -7.95
C LYS A 28 -0.45 14.86 -8.71
N ASP A 29 -0.40 14.90 -10.04
CA ASP A 29 -1.58 14.92 -10.92
C ASP A 29 -1.95 13.53 -11.47
N HIS A 30 -1.26 12.46 -11.02
CA HIS A 30 -1.56 11.11 -11.46
C HIS A 30 -2.89 10.63 -10.87
N ASP A 31 -3.86 10.31 -11.73
CA ASP A 31 -5.18 9.85 -11.32
C ASP A 31 -5.14 8.42 -10.76
N VAL A 32 -5.53 8.28 -9.50
CA VAL A 32 -5.65 7.01 -8.77
C VAL A 32 -7.09 6.71 -8.33
N SER A 33 -8.07 7.47 -8.82
CA SER A 33 -9.48 7.37 -8.44
C SER A 33 -10.00 5.94 -8.54
N GLN A 34 -9.67 5.23 -9.63
CA GLN A 34 -10.07 3.84 -9.83
C GLN A 34 -9.64 2.93 -8.67
N ASN A 35 -8.43 3.12 -8.14
CA ASN A 35 -7.88 2.29 -7.07
C ASN A 35 -8.56 2.60 -5.73
N ILE A 36 -8.75 3.89 -5.45
CA ILE A 36 -9.47 4.35 -4.25
C ILE A 36 -10.92 3.87 -4.30
N ASP A 37 -11.59 3.98 -5.45
CA ASP A 37 -12.97 3.52 -5.63
C ASP A 37 -13.09 2.00 -5.44
N ALA A 38 -12.11 1.22 -5.88
CA ALA A 38 -12.07 -0.23 -5.66
C ALA A 38 -11.98 -0.59 -4.16
N LEU A 39 -11.10 0.11 -3.41
CA LEU A 39 -11.00 -0.06 -1.95
C LEU A 39 -12.31 0.33 -1.25
N LEU A 40 -12.78 1.58 -1.47
CA LEU A 40 -13.94 2.12 -0.76
C LEU A 40 -15.23 1.39 -1.12
N GLY A 41 -15.39 0.99 -2.39
CA GLY A 41 -16.52 0.17 -2.84
C GLY A 41 -16.57 -1.19 -2.15
N ALA A 42 -15.42 -1.85 -1.98
CA ALA A 42 -15.34 -3.11 -1.25
C ALA A 42 -15.65 -2.95 0.24
N ILE A 43 -15.18 -1.86 0.89
CA ILE A 43 -15.53 -1.54 2.29
C ILE A 43 -17.04 -1.33 2.43
N ALA A 44 -17.65 -0.51 1.55
CA ALA A 44 -19.07 -0.23 1.56
C ALA A 44 -19.92 -1.50 1.38
N ALA A 45 -19.54 -2.38 0.44
CA ALA A 45 -20.22 -3.66 0.21
C ALA A 45 -20.17 -4.57 1.45
N GLY A 46 -19.03 -4.60 2.17
CA GLY A 46 -18.90 -5.35 3.42
C GLY A 46 -19.80 -4.81 4.54
N ARG A 47 -19.83 -3.49 4.70
CA ARG A 47 -20.68 -2.81 5.70
C ARG A 47 -22.17 -2.99 5.38
N ALA A 48 -22.59 -2.93 4.10
CA ALA A 48 -23.98 -3.16 3.70
C ALA A 48 -24.43 -4.60 3.99
N GLY A 49 -23.57 -5.58 3.79
CA GLY A 49 -23.84 -6.97 4.15
C GLY A 49 -24.02 -7.18 5.66
N ALA A 50 -23.29 -6.44 6.49
CA ALA A 50 -23.41 -6.47 7.94
C ALA A 50 -24.61 -5.65 8.46
N ALA A 51 -25.03 -4.60 7.73
CA ALA A 51 -26.09 -3.66 8.12
C ALA A 51 -27.53 -4.17 7.92
N LEU A 52 -27.74 -5.43 7.55
CA LEU A 52 -29.06 -6.06 7.67
C LEU A 52 -29.56 -6.11 9.13
N GLY A 53 -28.79 -5.55 10.08
CA GLY A 53 -29.12 -5.39 11.50
C GLY A 53 -29.27 -3.95 12.01
N GLY A 54 -29.24 -2.93 11.14
CA GLY A 54 -29.57 -1.52 11.47
C GLY A 54 -28.49 -0.74 12.18
N ALA A 55 -27.98 0.36 11.55
CA ALA A 55 -27.78 1.64 12.24
C ALA A 55 -27.47 2.75 11.22
N ALA A 56 -28.22 3.83 11.26
CA ALA A 56 -27.91 5.10 10.64
C ALA A 56 -26.74 5.77 11.38
N GLY A 57 -25.65 6.09 10.66
CA GLY A 57 -24.47 6.76 11.17
C GLY A 57 -23.20 6.03 10.78
N ALA A 58 -22.93 5.95 9.47
CA ALA A 58 -21.70 5.30 9.02
C ALA A 58 -20.49 6.10 9.53
N GLU A 59 -19.76 5.54 10.48
CA GLU A 59 -18.47 6.08 10.92
C GLU A 59 -17.54 6.24 9.70
N ARG A 60 -16.73 7.30 9.72
CA ARG A 60 -15.73 7.57 8.69
C ARG A 60 -14.79 6.37 8.60
N PRO A 61 -14.55 5.79 7.42
CA PRO A 61 -13.56 4.72 7.30
C PRO A 61 -12.17 5.21 7.70
N VAL A 62 -11.47 4.42 8.49
CA VAL A 62 -10.07 4.66 8.85
C VAL A 62 -9.21 3.86 7.88
N ILE A 63 -8.38 4.53 7.09
CA ILE A 63 -7.57 3.93 6.02
C ILE A 63 -6.09 4.19 6.31
N VAL A 64 -5.26 3.14 6.20
CA VAL A 64 -3.80 3.29 6.16
C VAL A 64 -3.30 3.20 4.73
N ASP A 65 -2.54 4.22 4.29
CA ASP A 65 -1.86 4.27 3.00
C ASP A 65 -0.40 3.83 3.19
N LEU A 66 -0.07 2.69 2.63
CA LEU A 66 1.23 2.03 2.75
C LEU A 66 2.15 2.46 1.60
N GLY A 67 3.13 3.29 1.91
CA GLY A 67 3.96 4.00 0.95
C GLY A 67 3.27 5.26 0.44
N CYS A 68 2.87 6.13 1.38
CA CYS A 68 2.09 7.32 1.06
C CYS A 68 2.87 8.40 0.30
N ALA A 69 4.18 8.25 0.15
CA ALA A 69 5.07 9.20 -0.53
C ALA A 69 4.78 10.66 -0.09
N GLY A 70 4.63 11.60 -1.02
CA GLY A 70 4.33 13.01 -0.72
C GLY A 70 2.89 13.30 -0.26
N GLY A 71 2.06 12.26 -0.03
CA GLY A 71 0.73 12.41 0.56
C GLY A 71 -0.42 12.65 -0.42
N ARG A 72 -0.21 12.49 -1.73
CA ARG A 72 -1.27 12.63 -2.75
C ARG A 72 -2.49 11.76 -2.42
N ASP A 73 -2.26 10.50 -2.09
CA ASP A 73 -3.33 9.53 -1.84
C ASP A 73 -4.00 9.79 -0.49
N LEU A 74 -3.28 10.32 0.51
CA LEU A 74 -3.85 10.79 1.79
C LEU A 74 -4.85 11.94 1.56
N VAL A 75 -4.48 12.92 0.74
CA VAL A 75 -5.38 14.03 0.36
C VAL A 75 -6.61 13.50 -0.34
N ALA A 76 -6.44 12.57 -1.29
CA ALA A 76 -7.56 11.99 -2.04
C ALA A 76 -8.51 11.17 -1.15
N LEU A 77 -7.98 10.37 -0.22
CA LEU A 77 -8.76 9.59 0.75
C LEU A 77 -9.53 10.52 1.71
N THR A 78 -8.88 11.58 2.21
CA THR A 78 -9.52 12.57 3.09
C THR A 78 -10.65 13.30 2.36
N ALA A 79 -10.45 13.68 1.09
CA ALA A 79 -11.49 14.29 0.27
C ALA A 79 -12.71 13.37 0.03
N ARG A 80 -12.51 12.03 0.13
CA ARG A 80 -13.58 11.02 0.08
C ARG A 80 -14.21 10.74 1.45
N GLY A 81 -13.89 11.53 2.48
CA GLY A 81 -14.49 11.43 3.81
C GLY A 81 -13.85 10.38 4.71
N CYS A 82 -12.67 9.86 4.37
CA CYS A 82 -11.93 8.93 5.22
C CYS A 82 -11.10 9.67 6.28
N GLU A 83 -10.82 8.98 7.39
CA GLU A 83 -9.67 9.26 8.22
C GLU A 83 -8.47 8.53 7.62
N ALA A 84 -7.44 9.26 7.20
CA ALA A 84 -6.30 8.66 6.51
C ALA A 84 -5.03 8.72 7.36
N TRP A 85 -4.32 7.59 7.42
CA TRP A 85 -2.98 7.46 8.01
C TRP A 85 -2.01 7.09 6.88
N GLY A 86 -0.76 7.56 6.97
CA GLY A 86 0.31 7.19 6.04
C GLY A 86 1.42 6.41 6.74
N VAL A 87 1.99 5.44 6.03
CA VAL A 87 3.26 4.80 6.37
C VAL A 87 4.24 5.09 5.25
N GLU A 88 5.42 5.62 5.57
CA GLU A 88 6.44 5.98 4.59
C GLU A 88 7.84 5.84 5.20
N GLY A 89 8.76 5.23 4.45
CA GLY A 89 10.13 5.01 4.91
C GLY A 89 11.06 6.19 4.69
N SER A 90 10.81 7.05 3.68
CA SER A 90 11.65 8.20 3.37
C SER A 90 11.30 9.39 4.26
N PRO A 91 12.25 9.91 5.06
CA PRO A 91 12.04 11.13 5.84
C PRO A 91 11.62 12.33 5.01
N ALA A 92 12.19 12.50 3.81
CA ALA A 92 11.85 13.60 2.92
C ALA A 92 10.41 13.50 2.41
N PHE A 93 9.93 12.30 2.08
CA PHE A 93 8.51 12.10 1.73
C PHE A 93 7.59 12.27 2.93
N CYS A 94 7.97 11.82 4.11
CA CYS A 94 7.18 12.05 5.32
C CYS A 94 6.94 13.53 5.58
N GLU A 95 7.97 14.38 5.38
CA GLU A 95 7.81 15.83 5.49
C GLU A 95 6.87 16.40 4.43
N LEU A 96 6.95 15.92 3.16
CA LEU A 96 6.04 16.32 2.10
C LEU A 96 4.59 15.92 2.43
N ALA A 97 4.37 14.68 2.86
CA ALA A 97 3.06 14.16 3.22
C ALA A 97 2.42 14.95 4.39
N ARG A 98 3.20 15.23 5.45
CA ARG A 98 2.71 16.04 6.58
C ARG A 98 2.32 17.46 6.17
N ARG A 99 3.00 18.03 5.16
CA ARG A 99 2.62 19.35 4.60
C ARG A 99 1.40 19.27 3.70
N ALA A 100 1.29 18.24 2.87
CA ALA A 100 0.17 18.07 1.94
C ALA A 100 -1.14 17.70 2.66
N ALA A 101 -1.06 16.88 3.71
CA ALA A 101 -2.19 16.35 4.45
C ALA A 101 -2.05 16.60 5.97
N PRO A 102 -2.09 17.85 6.46
CA PRO A 102 -1.76 18.21 7.84
C PRO A 102 -2.73 17.62 8.89
N GLY A 103 -3.88 17.09 8.45
CA GLY A 103 -4.84 16.40 9.33
C GLY A 103 -4.64 14.89 9.41
N CYS A 104 -3.65 14.33 8.70
CA CYS A 104 -3.38 12.91 8.67
C CYS A 104 -2.21 12.54 9.60
N THR A 105 -2.27 11.34 10.19
CA THR A 105 -1.12 10.75 10.90
C THR A 105 -0.16 10.17 9.86
N VAL A 106 1.12 10.56 9.89
CA VAL A 106 2.17 10.02 9.03
C VAL A 106 3.24 9.35 9.90
N LEU A 107 3.33 8.03 9.81
CA LEU A 107 4.31 7.18 10.48
C LEU A 107 5.53 7.01 9.57
N GLU A 108 6.69 7.41 10.09
CA GLU A 108 7.98 7.21 9.41
C GLU A 108 8.50 5.81 9.76
N GLN A 109 8.17 4.82 8.93
CA GLN A 109 8.47 3.41 9.17
C GLN A 109 8.79 2.69 7.86
N ASP A 110 9.73 1.75 7.94
CA ASP A 110 9.97 0.79 6.86
C ASP A 110 8.92 -0.34 6.91
N PHE A 111 8.48 -0.83 5.76
CA PHE A 111 7.52 -1.94 5.68
C PHE A 111 8.00 -3.20 6.41
N VAL A 112 9.30 -3.49 6.35
CA VAL A 112 9.85 -4.75 6.89
C VAL A 112 9.82 -4.82 8.42
N ASP A 113 9.69 -3.68 9.09
CA ASP A 113 9.58 -3.61 10.55
C ASP A 113 8.43 -2.72 11.05
N MET A 114 7.51 -2.31 10.15
CA MET A 114 6.38 -1.45 10.52
C MET A 114 5.58 -2.03 11.69
N ASP A 115 5.19 -1.13 12.59
CA ASP A 115 4.34 -1.42 13.74
C ASP A 115 3.05 -0.62 13.63
N LEU A 116 1.95 -1.31 13.33
CA LEU A 116 0.63 -0.74 13.16
C LEU A 116 -0.29 -1.19 14.30
N PRO A 117 -1.17 -0.31 14.80
CA PRO A 117 -2.13 -0.71 15.82
C PRO A 117 -3.07 -1.79 15.27
N ALA A 118 -3.26 -2.86 16.08
CA ALA A 118 -4.11 -3.98 15.69
C ALA A 118 -5.58 -3.55 15.55
N GLU A 119 -6.30 -4.17 14.62
CA GLU A 119 -7.74 -4.02 14.40
C GLU A 119 -8.23 -2.56 14.37
N THR A 120 -7.43 -1.69 13.78
CA THR A 120 -7.71 -0.23 13.76
C THR A 120 -8.28 0.23 12.43
N PHE A 121 -7.83 -0.35 11.33
CA PHE A 121 -8.16 0.15 9.99
C PHE A 121 -9.33 -0.59 9.36
N ASP A 122 -10.23 0.14 8.72
CA ASP A 122 -11.27 -0.41 7.85
C ASP A 122 -10.70 -0.79 6.48
N GLY A 123 -9.59 -0.16 6.10
CA GLY A 123 -8.87 -0.47 4.87
C GLY A 123 -7.38 -0.20 4.95
N ALA A 124 -6.60 -1.02 4.21
CA ALA A 124 -5.20 -0.79 3.91
C ALA A 124 -5.04 -0.58 2.41
N PHE A 125 -4.38 0.49 2.02
CA PHE A 125 -4.16 0.90 0.63
C PHE A 125 -2.67 0.88 0.33
N ALA A 126 -2.24 0.03 -0.61
CA ALA A 126 -0.85 -0.08 -1.05
C ALA A 126 -0.79 0.15 -2.57
N ASN A 127 -0.67 1.41 -2.96
CA ASN A 127 -0.72 1.78 -4.37
C ASN A 127 0.68 1.95 -4.95
N ALA A 128 1.16 0.94 -5.65
CA ALA A 128 2.48 0.90 -6.27
C ALA A 128 3.64 1.03 -5.26
N SER A 129 3.59 0.28 -4.17
CA SER A 129 4.57 0.36 -3.09
C SER A 129 5.14 -1.01 -2.66
N LEU A 130 4.32 -2.03 -2.42
CA LEU A 130 4.76 -3.28 -1.82
C LEU A 130 5.64 -4.16 -2.72
N PHE A 131 5.73 -3.88 -4.00
CA PHE A 131 6.70 -4.56 -4.87
C PHE A 131 8.16 -4.19 -4.56
N HIS A 132 8.40 -3.26 -3.65
CA HIS A 132 9.72 -2.97 -3.09
C HIS A 132 10.08 -3.81 -1.87
N VAL A 133 9.13 -4.58 -1.34
CA VAL A 133 9.39 -5.52 -0.24
C VAL A 133 10.09 -6.77 -0.79
N PRO A 134 11.24 -7.19 -0.23
CA PRO A 134 11.87 -8.47 -0.59
C PRO A 134 10.90 -9.63 -0.37
N SER A 135 10.91 -10.62 -1.28
CA SER A 135 9.97 -11.74 -1.23
C SER A 135 10.04 -12.54 0.06
N GLU A 136 11.21 -12.62 0.68
CA GLU A 136 11.42 -13.29 1.98
C GLU A 136 10.74 -12.57 3.15
N SER A 137 10.65 -11.22 3.10
CA SER A 137 10.00 -10.41 4.13
C SER A 137 8.50 -10.22 3.90
N LEU A 138 8.02 -10.50 2.68
CA LEU A 138 6.63 -10.24 2.29
C LEU A 138 5.58 -10.97 3.16
N PRO A 139 5.78 -12.24 3.61
CA PRO A 139 4.85 -12.90 4.52
C PRO A 139 4.64 -12.14 5.84
N ASP A 140 5.70 -11.64 6.45
CA ASP A 140 5.63 -10.89 7.70
C ASP A 140 4.96 -9.53 7.50
N VAL A 141 5.25 -8.84 6.39
CA VAL A 141 4.62 -7.57 6.03
C VAL A 141 3.11 -7.76 5.83
N LEU A 142 2.70 -8.77 5.07
CA LEU A 142 1.27 -9.07 4.85
C LEU A 142 0.55 -9.48 6.14
N ARG A 143 1.22 -10.22 7.04
CA ARG A 143 0.67 -10.55 8.36
C ARG A 143 0.43 -9.28 9.19
N ARG A 144 1.38 -8.33 9.24
CA ARG A 144 1.21 -7.04 9.95
C ARG A 144 0.05 -6.22 9.38
N ILE A 145 -0.10 -6.19 8.05
CA ILE A 145 -1.25 -5.55 7.39
C ILE A 145 -2.54 -6.25 7.81
N PHE A 146 -2.58 -7.58 7.79
CA PHE A 146 -3.74 -8.36 8.21
C PHE A 146 -4.14 -8.09 9.66
N GLU A 147 -3.16 -8.08 10.58
CA GLU A 147 -3.39 -7.83 12.01
C GLU A 147 -3.91 -6.40 12.27
N SER A 148 -3.47 -5.41 11.50
CA SER A 148 -3.89 -4.02 11.66
C SER A 148 -5.32 -3.74 11.18
N LEU A 149 -5.85 -4.57 10.29
CA LEU A 149 -7.22 -4.43 9.79
C LEU A 149 -8.24 -4.97 10.80
N LYS A 150 -9.38 -4.31 10.90
CA LYS A 150 -10.56 -4.80 11.58
C LYS A 150 -11.10 -6.08 10.90
N PRO A 151 -11.84 -6.96 11.60
CA PRO A 151 -12.63 -8.00 10.94
C PRO A 151 -13.52 -7.39 9.85
N GLY A 152 -13.56 -8.00 8.67
CA GLY A 152 -14.26 -7.46 7.50
C GLY A 152 -13.50 -6.35 6.76
N GLY A 153 -12.36 -5.90 7.27
CA GLY A 153 -11.53 -4.86 6.66
C GLY A 153 -10.98 -5.26 5.29
N VAL A 154 -10.66 -4.29 4.46
CA VAL A 154 -10.26 -4.49 3.06
C VAL A 154 -8.81 -4.10 2.83
N PHE A 155 -8.06 -4.96 2.15
CA PHE A 155 -6.72 -4.68 1.68
C PHE A 155 -6.73 -4.49 0.17
N PHE A 156 -6.23 -3.36 -0.31
CA PHE A 156 -5.97 -3.07 -1.71
C PHE A 156 -4.47 -3.03 -1.95
N ALA A 157 -4.00 -3.71 -3.00
CA ALA A 157 -2.62 -3.58 -3.46
C ALA A 157 -2.56 -3.47 -4.98
N SER A 158 -1.75 -2.54 -5.48
CA SER A 158 -1.39 -2.42 -6.89
C SER A 158 0.13 -2.56 -7.02
N ASN A 159 0.59 -3.62 -7.65
CA ASN A 159 2.00 -3.94 -7.76
C ASN A 159 2.45 -4.08 -9.21
N ALA A 160 3.69 -3.70 -9.50
CA ALA A 160 4.38 -4.17 -10.70
C ALA A 160 4.44 -5.70 -10.66
N HIS A 161 4.12 -6.37 -11.78
CA HIS A 161 4.02 -7.83 -11.78
C HIS A 161 4.91 -8.47 -12.86
N GLY A 162 5.18 -9.77 -12.70
CA GLY A 162 6.15 -10.51 -13.50
C GLY A 162 5.61 -11.13 -14.79
N PHE A 163 4.40 -10.79 -15.27
CA PHE A 163 3.80 -11.34 -16.50
C PHE A 163 3.80 -12.88 -16.57
N GLY A 164 3.60 -13.56 -15.43
CA GLY A 164 3.58 -15.02 -15.30
C GLY A 164 4.88 -15.61 -14.74
N GLU A 165 5.94 -14.83 -14.62
CA GLU A 165 7.21 -15.24 -14.02
C GLU A 165 7.52 -14.41 -12.77
N ASP A 166 7.98 -15.11 -11.72
CA ASP A 166 8.44 -14.45 -10.50
C ASP A 166 9.91 -14.09 -10.66
N LYS A 167 10.24 -12.84 -10.33
CA LYS A 167 11.64 -12.39 -10.27
C LYS A 167 11.78 -11.27 -9.25
N GLU A 168 12.96 -11.14 -8.69
CA GLU A 168 13.33 -10.00 -7.87
C GLU A 168 14.80 -9.63 -8.09
N GLY A 169 15.14 -8.40 -7.82
CA GLY A 169 16.51 -7.94 -8.00
C GLY A 169 16.67 -6.44 -7.88
N TRP A 170 17.92 -6.03 -7.98
CA TRP A 170 18.30 -4.64 -8.04
C TRP A 170 17.95 -4.04 -9.41
N THR A 171 17.41 -2.84 -9.38
CA THR A 171 17.23 -1.98 -10.56
C THR A 171 18.11 -0.74 -10.41
N ASP A 172 18.41 -0.10 -11.54
CA ASP A 172 19.01 1.22 -11.53
C ASP A 172 18.11 2.17 -10.72
N GLY A 173 18.74 2.95 -9.86
CA GLY A 173 18.04 3.91 -9.04
C GLY A 173 17.65 5.18 -9.80
N ARG A 174 16.99 6.07 -9.12
CA ARG A 174 16.53 7.37 -9.63
C ARG A 174 17.66 8.36 -9.78
N THR A 175 18.80 8.06 -9.18
CA THR A 175 20.08 8.79 -9.38
C THR A 175 21.18 7.79 -9.73
N PRO A 176 22.30 8.23 -10.36
CA PRO A 176 23.42 7.34 -10.67
C PRO A 176 24.10 6.70 -9.44
N ALA A 177 23.86 7.26 -8.25
CA ALA A 177 24.45 6.79 -6.99
C ALA A 177 23.54 5.83 -6.21
N THR A 178 22.31 5.64 -6.63
CA THR A 178 21.29 4.88 -5.90
C THR A 178 20.77 3.70 -6.70
N ARG A 179 20.07 2.79 -6.04
CA ARG A 179 19.38 1.64 -6.64
C ARG A 179 18.21 1.23 -5.77
N SER A 180 17.19 0.65 -6.41
CA SER A 180 16.02 0.09 -5.72
C SER A 180 15.97 -1.42 -5.84
N TRP A 181 15.49 -2.08 -4.80
CA TRP A 181 15.08 -3.47 -4.88
C TRP A 181 13.65 -3.54 -5.41
N VAL A 182 13.40 -4.45 -6.33
CA VAL A 182 12.07 -4.66 -6.91
C VAL A 182 11.77 -6.16 -6.97
N CYS A 183 10.55 -6.50 -6.60
CA CYS A 183 10.00 -7.85 -6.61
C CYS A 183 8.81 -7.87 -7.59
N TRP A 184 8.98 -8.53 -8.72
CA TRP A 184 7.92 -8.75 -9.72
C TRP A 184 7.35 -10.14 -9.52
N LEU A 185 6.17 -10.22 -8.91
CA LEU A 185 5.49 -11.48 -8.68
C LEU A 185 4.40 -11.72 -9.73
N SER A 186 4.23 -12.96 -10.13
CA SER A 186 3.05 -13.39 -10.89
C SER A 186 1.78 -13.22 -10.05
N GLU A 187 0.63 -13.09 -10.70
CA GLU A 187 -0.66 -13.04 -10.00
C GLU A 187 -0.86 -14.26 -9.10
N ALA A 188 -0.48 -15.45 -9.59
CA ALA A 188 -0.62 -16.70 -8.83
C ALA A 188 0.22 -16.68 -7.55
N THR A 189 1.45 -16.21 -7.62
CA THR A 189 2.33 -16.11 -6.45
C THR A 189 1.86 -15.03 -5.48
N TRP A 190 1.46 -13.87 -5.98
CA TRP A 190 0.88 -12.81 -5.14
C TRP A 190 -0.36 -13.31 -4.38
N ARG A 191 -1.27 -14.00 -5.08
CA ARG A 191 -2.45 -14.60 -4.45
C ARG A 191 -2.08 -15.58 -3.34
N ARG A 192 -1.14 -16.47 -3.60
CA ARG A 192 -0.67 -17.44 -2.59
C ARG A 192 -0.15 -16.76 -1.32
N TYR A 193 0.61 -15.66 -1.45
CA TYR A 193 1.09 -14.90 -0.31
C TYR A 193 -0.05 -14.25 0.49
N CYS A 194 -1.00 -13.60 -0.18
CA CYS A 194 -2.14 -12.97 0.49
C CYS A 194 -3.06 -13.99 1.16
N GLU A 195 -3.34 -15.12 0.51
CA GLU A 195 -4.15 -16.21 1.07
C GLU A 195 -3.46 -16.85 2.27
N ALA A 196 -2.14 -17.05 2.21
CA ALA A 196 -1.36 -17.57 3.32
C ALA A 196 -1.33 -16.61 4.54
N ALA A 197 -1.46 -15.31 4.31
CA ALA A 197 -1.62 -14.31 5.37
C ALA A 197 -3.05 -14.26 5.95
N GLY A 198 -4.01 -15.02 5.39
CA GLY A 198 -5.39 -15.12 5.88
C GLY A 198 -6.41 -14.31 5.09
N PHE A 199 -6.01 -13.61 4.05
CA PHE A 199 -6.93 -12.80 3.24
C PHE A 199 -7.80 -13.65 2.31
N THR A 200 -9.04 -13.22 2.13
CA THR A 200 -9.97 -13.74 1.11
C THR A 200 -9.93 -12.84 -0.13
N PHE A 201 -9.69 -13.44 -1.29
CA PHE A 201 -9.67 -12.73 -2.57
C PHE A 201 -11.06 -12.24 -2.96
N LEU A 202 -11.15 -10.98 -3.42
CA LEU A 202 -12.38 -10.41 -3.94
C LEU A 202 -12.34 -10.28 -5.47
N HIS A 203 -11.41 -9.48 -6.00
CA HIS A 203 -11.21 -9.32 -7.44
C HIS A 203 -9.83 -8.75 -7.76
N SER A 204 -9.46 -8.79 -9.05
CA SER A 204 -8.25 -8.18 -9.59
C SER A 204 -8.51 -7.50 -10.94
N TYR A 205 -7.65 -6.56 -11.31
CA TYR A 205 -7.61 -5.95 -12.63
C TYR A 205 -6.21 -5.41 -12.95
N TYR A 206 -5.93 -5.27 -14.25
CA TYR A 206 -4.67 -4.69 -14.71
C TYR A 206 -4.82 -3.20 -14.98
N ARG A 207 -3.81 -2.42 -14.63
CA ARG A 207 -3.76 -0.98 -14.88
C ARG A 207 -2.77 -0.64 -15.98
N GLY A 208 -3.14 0.44 -16.72
CA GLY A 208 -2.35 0.95 -17.85
C GLY A 208 -2.51 0.09 -19.10
N SER A 209 -2.21 0.69 -20.25
CA SER A 209 -2.26 0.01 -21.55
C SER A 209 -1.26 -1.14 -21.67
N SER A 210 -0.13 -1.04 -20.97
CA SER A 210 0.91 -2.09 -20.91
C SER A 210 0.57 -3.22 -19.94
N LYS A 211 -0.50 -3.10 -19.14
CA LYS A 211 -0.82 -4.03 -18.04
C LYS A 211 0.34 -4.21 -17.05
N ALA A 212 1.15 -3.18 -16.86
CA ALA A 212 2.36 -3.25 -16.04
C ALA A 212 2.06 -3.38 -14.54
N PHE A 213 0.87 -3.00 -14.11
CA PHE A 213 0.44 -3.09 -12.72
C PHE A 213 -0.77 -4.00 -12.58
N LEU A 214 -0.68 -4.93 -11.64
CA LEU A 214 -1.78 -5.78 -11.17
C LEU A 214 -2.36 -5.18 -9.90
N ALA A 215 -3.62 -4.76 -9.96
CA ALA A 215 -4.39 -4.34 -8.81
C ALA A 215 -5.21 -5.52 -8.27
N THR A 216 -5.22 -5.69 -6.96
CA THR A 216 -5.93 -6.77 -6.26
C THR A 216 -6.64 -6.24 -5.04
N VAL A 217 -7.83 -6.78 -4.76
CA VAL A 217 -8.65 -6.42 -3.61
C VAL A 217 -8.95 -7.66 -2.79
N TRP A 218 -8.74 -7.55 -1.48
CA TRP A 218 -8.78 -8.62 -0.51
C TRP A 218 -9.62 -8.24 0.71
N ARG A 219 -10.11 -9.22 1.44
CA ARG A 219 -10.83 -9.01 2.70
C ARG A 219 -10.20 -9.82 3.82
N LYS A 220 -10.07 -9.22 4.99
CA LYS A 220 -9.91 -9.94 6.25
C LYS A 220 -11.27 -10.52 6.64
N PRO A 221 -11.41 -11.84 6.82
CA PRO A 221 -12.66 -12.46 7.27
C PRO A 221 -13.18 -11.93 8.60
#